data_94e2117e3bd0c1f37f9d7581fe3223d7
#
_entry.id   94e2117e3bd0c1f37f9d7581fe3223d7
#
_cell.length_a   1.000
_cell.length_b   1.000
_cell.length_c   1.000
_cell.angle_alpha   90.00
_cell.angle_beta   90.00
_cell.angle_gamma   90.00
#
_symmetry.space_group_name_H-M   'P 1'
#
loop_
_entity.id
_entity.type
_entity.pdbx_description
1 polymer ?
#
loop_
_entity_poly.entity_id
_entity_poly.type
_entity_poly.pdbx_seq_one_letter_code
_entity_poly.pdbx_strand_id
1 'polypeptide(L)'
;MEQEKNKLIQFRHIVKEFDGQVVLKGIDLDIYENEFVTLLGPSGCGKTTLLRILGGFLEPSEGQVILNGEDICEVPAYKRELNTVFQKYALFPHMNVYDNIAFGLKIKKMSKDVIDQKVMKMLKLIGLEGFENKDVTLLSGGQQQRVAIARALVNEPSVLLLDEPLSALDLKLRKEMQYELKKIQQEVGITFIFVTHDQEEALTMSDKIVIMKDGEIQQVGS
;
A
#
# COMPACT_ATOMS: atom_id res chain seq x y z
N MET A 1 23.52 21.00 0.28
CA MET A 1 22.72 20.85 1.51
C MET A 1 21.74 19.71 1.22
N GLU A 2 22.02 18.50 1.71
CA GLU A 2 21.02 17.43 1.71
C GLU A 2 19.84 17.92 2.56
N GLN A 3 18.65 18.02 1.96
CA GLN A 3 17.43 18.24 2.75
C GLN A 3 17.30 17.04 3.69
N GLU A 4 17.28 17.26 4.99
CA GLU A 4 16.94 16.22 5.96
C GLU A 4 15.56 15.67 5.56
N LYS A 5 15.55 14.45 5.01
CA LYS A 5 14.29 13.77 4.67
C LYS A 5 13.52 13.53 5.97
N ASN A 6 12.27 13.95 6.02
CA ASN A 6 11.39 13.71 7.16
C ASN A 6 11.09 12.22 7.30
N LYS A 7 11.28 11.68 8.52
CA LYS A 7 10.89 10.30 8.85
C LYS A 7 9.37 10.23 8.97
N LEU A 8 8.74 9.59 7.99
CA LEU A 8 7.29 9.41 7.98
C LEU A 8 6.85 8.25 8.88
N ILE A 9 7.53 7.09 8.74
CA ILE A 9 7.22 5.88 9.50
C ILE A 9 8.48 5.41 10.21
N GLN A 10 8.31 5.00 11.47
CA GLN A 10 9.38 4.42 12.26
C GLN A 10 8.85 3.16 12.94
N PHE A 11 9.42 2.01 12.59
CA PHE A 11 9.27 0.79 13.36
C PHE A 11 10.35 0.77 14.42
N ARG A 12 9.99 0.49 15.67
CA ARG A 12 10.90 0.42 16.81
C ARG A 12 10.73 -0.90 17.53
N HIS A 13 11.70 -1.79 17.35
CA HIS A 13 11.78 -3.11 17.96
C HIS A 13 10.49 -3.92 17.82
N ILE A 14 9.93 -3.99 16.60
CA ILE A 14 8.66 -4.70 16.37
C ILE A 14 8.86 -6.20 16.49
N VAL A 15 8.26 -6.80 17.51
CA VAL A 15 8.14 -8.24 17.70
C VAL A 15 6.70 -8.65 17.46
N LYS A 16 6.51 -9.78 16.78
CA LYS A 16 5.19 -10.43 16.63
C LYS A 16 5.29 -11.92 16.82
N GLU A 17 4.51 -12.40 17.78
CA GLU A 17 4.36 -13.81 18.10
C GLU A 17 2.92 -14.27 17.84
N PHE A 18 2.76 -15.50 17.36
CA PHE A 18 1.49 -16.21 17.22
C PHE A 18 1.66 -17.60 17.82
N ASP A 19 0.87 -17.94 18.82
CA ASP A 19 0.81 -19.27 19.45
C ASP A 19 2.21 -19.83 19.84
N GLY A 20 3.07 -18.98 20.38
CA GLY A 20 4.43 -19.35 20.81
C GLY A 20 5.47 -19.30 19.66
N GLN A 21 5.08 -18.98 18.44
CA GLN A 21 5.99 -18.83 17.32
C GLN A 21 6.28 -17.37 17.01
N VAL A 22 7.53 -16.94 17.17
CA VAL A 22 7.96 -15.58 16.83
C VAL A 22 8.12 -15.44 15.32
N VAL A 23 7.32 -14.54 14.71
CA VAL A 23 7.32 -14.25 13.27
C VAL A 23 8.12 -13.01 12.93
N LEU A 24 8.11 -11.99 13.80
CA LEU A 24 8.98 -10.81 13.70
C LEU A 24 9.83 -10.72 14.97
N LYS A 25 11.14 -10.51 14.78
CA LYS A 25 12.15 -10.65 15.83
C LYS A 25 12.85 -9.33 16.16
N GLY A 26 12.09 -8.28 16.40
CA GLY A 26 12.65 -6.96 16.73
C GLY A 26 13.02 -6.16 15.48
N ILE A 27 12.04 -5.79 14.65
CA ILE A 27 12.25 -5.00 13.45
C ILE A 27 12.42 -3.53 13.79
N ASP A 28 13.56 -2.96 13.40
CA ASP A 28 13.83 -1.52 13.40
C ASP A 28 13.97 -1.03 11.96
N LEU A 29 13.15 -0.03 11.56
CA LEU A 29 13.16 0.50 10.20
C LEU A 29 12.63 1.93 10.18
N ASP A 30 13.35 2.82 9.46
CA ASP A 30 12.90 4.17 9.14
C ASP A 30 12.51 4.26 7.67
N ILE A 31 11.32 4.82 7.40
CA ILE A 31 10.80 5.13 6.06
C ILE A 31 10.55 6.62 5.99
N TYR A 32 10.99 7.24 4.90
CA TYR A 32 10.88 8.69 4.70
C TYR A 32 9.72 9.04 3.77
N GLU A 33 9.31 10.30 3.80
CA GLU A 33 8.25 10.82 2.93
C GLU A 33 8.60 10.63 1.46
N ASN A 34 7.58 10.33 0.65
CA ASN A 34 7.65 10.20 -0.81
C ASN A 34 8.56 9.08 -1.32
N GLU A 35 8.98 8.15 -0.47
CA GLU A 35 9.76 6.98 -0.90
C GLU A 35 8.84 5.87 -1.43
N PHE A 36 9.31 5.17 -2.47
CA PHE A 36 8.80 3.85 -2.85
C PHE A 36 9.66 2.80 -2.15
N VAL A 37 9.15 2.20 -1.08
CA VAL A 37 9.87 1.22 -0.26
C VAL A 37 9.37 -0.17 -0.54
N THR A 38 10.25 -1.09 -0.91
CA THR A 38 9.90 -2.50 -1.11
C THR A 38 10.40 -3.38 0.03
N LEU A 39 9.49 -4.16 0.62
CA LEU A 39 9.81 -5.27 1.50
C LEU A 39 9.97 -6.53 0.64
N LEU A 40 11.21 -6.99 0.47
CA LEU A 40 11.60 -8.13 -0.36
C LEU A 40 12.00 -9.32 0.52
N GLY A 41 11.60 -10.53 0.14
CA GLY A 41 12.04 -11.74 0.82
C GLY A 41 11.16 -12.96 0.52
N PRO A 42 11.54 -14.16 0.95
CA PRO A 42 10.78 -15.36 0.71
C PRO A 42 9.40 -15.32 1.38
N SER A 43 8.49 -16.20 0.93
CA SER A 43 7.19 -16.37 1.58
C SER A 43 7.36 -16.81 3.03
N GLY A 44 6.53 -16.24 3.93
CA GLY A 44 6.57 -16.56 5.36
C GLY A 44 7.64 -15.81 6.18
N CYS A 45 8.47 -14.96 5.58
CA CYS A 45 9.52 -14.23 6.34
C CYS A 45 9.01 -13.02 7.15
N GLY A 46 7.69 -12.75 7.19
CA GLY A 46 7.10 -11.70 8.04
C GLY A 46 6.69 -10.41 7.31
N LYS A 47 6.90 -10.23 6.00
CA LYS A 47 6.57 -9.01 5.24
C LYS A 47 5.11 -8.57 5.39
N THR A 48 4.18 -9.45 5.06
CA THR A 48 2.74 -9.19 5.19
C THR A 48 2.33 -8.96 6.66
N THR A 49 3.00 -9.62 7.60
CA THR A 49 2.77 -9.39 9.04
C THR A 49 3.16 -7.96 9.43
N LEU A 50 4.34 -7.50 9.01
CA LEU A 50 4.80 -6.13 9.26
C LEU A 50 3.87 -5.11 8.60
N LEU A 51 3.44 -5.37 7.35
CA LEU A 51 2.48 -4.53 6.64
C LEU A 51 1.13 -4.44 7.36
N ARG A 52 0.63 -5.58 7.89
CA ARG A 52 -0.64 -5.62 8.63
C ARG A 52 -0.56 -4.92 9.98
N ILE A 53 0.59 -4.95 10.64
CA ILE A 53 0.81 -4.17 11.87
C ILE A 53 0.74 -2.67 11.55
N LEU A 54 1.43 -2.21 10.51
CA LEU A 54 1.34 -0.82 10.07
C LEU A 54 -0.09 -0.45 9.67
N GLY A 55 -0.80 -1.33 8.98
CA GLY A 55 -2.20 -1.15 8.57
C GLY A 55 -3.22 -1.16 9.71
N GLY A 56 -2.84 -1.55 10.93
CA GLY A 56 -3.76 -1.65 12.07
C GLY A 56 -4.67 -2.88 12.02
N PHE A 57 -4.30 -3.90 11.24
CA PHE A 57 -5.01 -5.19 11.18
C PHE A 57 -4.44 -6.21 12.16
N LEU A 58 -3.25 -5.95 12.71
CA LEU A 58 -2.59 -6.74 13.74
C LEU A 58 -1.92 -5.78 14.73
N GLU A 59 -1.91 -6.16 16.00
CA GLU A 59 -1.12 -5.47 17.03
C GLU A 59 0.26 -6.13 17.14
N PRO A 60 1.35 -5.37 17.32
CA PRO A 60 2.64 -5.95 17.66
C PRO A 60 2.57 -6.62 19.03
N SER A 61 3.40 -7.64 19.28
CA SER A 61 3.55 -8.23 20.61
C SER A 61 4.45 -7.37 21.50
N GLU A 62 5.45 -6.72 20.89
CA GLU A 62 6.34 -5.76 21.53
C GLU A 62 6.76 -4.69 20.52
N GLY A 63 7.21 -3.53 21.00
CA GLY A 63 7.68 -2.42 20.18
C GLY A 63 6.59 -1.41 19.83
N GLN A 64 6.95 -0.46 18.96
CA GLN A 64 6.10 0.68 18.61
C GLN A 64 6.16 0.97 17.11
N VAL A 65 5.04 1.44 16.57
CA VAL A 65 4.95 1.99 15.19
C VAL A 65 4.61 3.47 15.29
N ILE A 66 5.51 4.31 14.82
CA ILE A 66 5.35 5.76 14.81
C ILE A 66 5.04 6.20 13.38
N LEU A 67 3.97 6.95 13.19
CA LEU A 67 3.57 7.58 11.93
C LEU A 67 3.43 9.08 12.15
N ASN A 68 4.13 9.90 11.36
CA ASN A 68 4.15 11.37 11.53
C ASN A 68 4.50 11.82 12.97
N GLY A 69 5.37 11.06 13.68
CA GLY A 69 5.77 11.36 15.05
C GLY A 69 4.81 10.88 16.13
N GLU A 70 3.68 10.27 15.78
CA GLU A 70 2.68 9.73 16.72
C GLU A 70 2.71 8.20 16.76
N ASP A 71 2.66 7.61 17.94
CA ASP A 71 2.51 6.16 18.10
C ASP A 71 1.09 5.74 17.67
N ILE A 72 1.02 4.85 16.68
CA ILE A 72 -0.25 4.39 16.11
C ILE A 72 -0.64 2.96 16.50
N CYS A 73 0.07 2.32 17.43
CA CYS A 73 -0.21 0.92 17.80
C CYS A 73 -1.66 0.71 18.26
N GLU A 74 -2.19 1.61 19.07
CA GLU A 74 -3.58 1.55 19.56
C GLU A 74 -4.59 2.25 18.64
N VAL A 75 -4.13 2.90 17.55
CA VAL A 75 -5.03 3.58 16.61
C VAL A 75 -5.67 2.55 15.68
N PRO A 76 -7.02 2.44 15.65
CA PRO A 76 -7.68 1.46 14.78
C PRO A 76 -7.46 1.79 13.30
N ALA A 77 -7.43 0.75 12.44
CA ALA A 77 -7.11 0.84 11.02
C ALA A 77 -7.85 1.97 10.28
N TYR A 78 -9.15 2.15 10.55
CA TYR A 78 -9.97 3.15 9.85
C TYR A 78 -9.67 4.62 10.23
N LYS A 79 -8.88 4.84 11.28
CA LYS A 79 -8.42 6.18 11.71
C LYS A 79 -6.99 6.48 11.29
N ARG A 80 -6.24 5.49 10.81
CA ARG A 80 -4.87 5.71 10.34
C ARG A 80 -4.88 6.43 9.00
N GLU A 81 -3.96 7.37 8.80
CA GLU A 81 -3.81 8.14 7.57
C GLU A 81 -3.10 7.32 6.47
N LEU A 82 -3.48 6.06 6.33
CA LEU A 82 -2.95 5.15 5.33
C LEU A 82 -4.05 4.26 4.76
N ASN A 83 -3.84 3.73 3.56
CA ASN A 83 -4.76 2.80 2.93
C ASN A 83 -4.02 1.56 2.41
N THR A 84 -4.73 0.44 2.33
CA THR A 84 -4.18 -0.85 1.91
C THR A 84 -4.88 -1.37 0.66
N VAL A 85 -4.09 -1.81 -0.32
CA VAL A 85 -4.54 -2.63 -1.45
C VAL A 85 -4.08 -4.06 -1.19
N PHE A 86 -5.05 -4.97 -1.06
CA PHE A 86 -4.80 -6.39 -0.81
C PHE A 86 -4.51 -7.16 -2.10
N GLN A 87 -3.86 -8.31 -1.99
CA GLN A 87 -3.50 -9.20 -3.09
C GLN A 87 -4.66 -9.55 -4.04
N LYS A 88 -5.89 -9.71 -3.53
CA LYS A 88 -7.11 -9.97 -4.31
C LYS A 88 -7.91 -8.70 -4.63
N TYR A 89 -7.29 -7.52 -4.56
CA TYR A 89 -7.87 -6.19 -4.81
C TYR A 89 -9.08 -5.82 -3.94
N ALA A 90 -9.84 -6.78 -3.42
CA ALA A 90 -11.01 -6.62 -2.56
C ALA A 90 -12.02 -5.58 -3.09
N LEU A 91 -12.25 -5.54 -4.41
CA LEU A 91 -13.29 -4.69 -4.99
C LEU A 91 -14.67 -5.19 -4.57
N PHE A 92 -15.61 -4.27 -4.48
CA PHE A 92 -17.02 -4.58 -4.18
C PHE A 92 -17.71 -5.03 -5.48
N PRO A 93 -18.01 -6.34 -5.66
CA PRO A 93 -18.47 -6.88 -6.94
C PRO A 93 -19.88 -6.43 -7.32
N HIS A 94 -20.66 -5.94 -6.35
CA HIS A 94 -22.02 -5.41 -6.56
C HIS A 94 -22.04 -3.90 -6.87
N MET A 95 -20.88 -3.28 -7.00
CA MET A 95 -20.69 -1.86 -7.31
C MET A 95 -19.97 -1.70 -8.65
N ASN A 96 -20.30 -0.65 -9.40
CA ASN A 96 -19.54 -0.25 -10.59
C ASN A 96 -18.19 0.38 -10.21
N VAL A 97 -17.42 0.79 -11.22
CA VAL A 97 -16.10 1.43 -11.03
C VAL A 97 -16.22 2.71 -10.22
N TYR A 98 -17.16 3.59 -10.58
CA TYR A 98 -17.40 4.85 -9.88
C TYR A 98 -17.71 4.61 -8.40
N ASP A 99 -18.65 3.73 -8.10
CA ASP A 99 -19.09 3.45 -6.72
C ASP A 99 -18.00 2.81 -5.87
N ASN A 100 -17.15 1.95 -6.48
CA ASN A 100 -15.96 1.42 -5.81
C ASN A 100 -15.01 2.55 -5.39
N ILE A 101 -14.67 3.46 -6.29
CA ILE A 101 -13.76 4.58 -6.00
C ILE A 101 -14.39 5.54 -5.00
N ALA A 102 -15.68 5.90 -5.19
CA ALA A 102 -16.40 6.84 -4.35
C ALA A 102 -16.68 6.34 -2.93
N PHE A 103 -16.52 5.04 -2.65
CA PHE A 103 -17.00 4.39 -1.43
C PHE A 103 -16.51 5.10 -0.15
N GLY A 104 -15.21 5.34 -0.01
CA GLY A 104 -14.66 6.01 1.16
C GLY A 104 -15.13 7.45 1.33
N LEU A 105 -15.30 8.17 0.22
CA LEU A 105 -15.79 9.56 0.24
C LEU A 105 -17.28 9.63 0.68
N LYS A 106 -18.08 8.64 0.26
CA LYS A 106 -19.49 8.51 0.70
C LYS A 106 -19.59 8.23 2.20
N ILE A 107 -18.71 7.39 2.76
CA ILE A 107 -18.65 7.16 4.22
C ILE A 107 -18.29 8.45 4.95
N LYS A 108 -17.38 9.26 4.41
CA LYS A 108 -17.01 10.58 4.95
C LYS A 108 -18.10 11.63 4.74
N LYS A 109 -19.24 11.27 4.14
CA LYS A 109 -20.39 12.17 3.87
C LYS A 109 -20.02 13.42 3.09
N MET A 110 -19.07 13.33 2.18
CA MET A 110 -18.72 14.44 1.29
C MET A 110 -19.87 14.77 0.34
N SER A 111 -19.95 16.03 -0.12
CA SER A 111 -20.97 16.43 -1.10
C SER A 111 -20.78 15.72 -2.44
N LYS A 112 -21.87 15.53 -3.18
CA LYS A 112 -21.85 14.84 -4.48
C LYS A 112 -20.86 15.48 -5.45
N ASP A 113 -20.84 16.80 -5.54
CA ASP A 113 -19.97 17.54 -6.46
C ASP A 113 -18.47 17.27 -6.15
N VAL A 114 -18.10 17.23 -4.87
CA VAL A 114 -16.72 16.89 -4.44
C VAL A 114 -16.39 15.46 -4.76
N ILE A 115 -17.33 14.51 -4.54
CA ILE A 115 -17.14 13.10 -4.88
C ILE A 115 -16.93 12.96 -6.39
N ASP A 116 -17.79 13.56 -7.20
CA ASP A 116 -17.70 13.51 -8.67
C ASP A 116 -16.33 14.00 -9.16
N GLN A 117 -15.88 15.16 -8.68
CA GLN A 117 -14.57 15.73 -9.04
C GLN A 117 -13.41 14.81 -8.66
N LYS A 118 -13.41 14.29 -7.42
CA LYS A 118 -12.33 13.41 -6.95
C LYS A 118 -12.31 12.08 -7.70
N VAL A 119 -13.46 11.47 -7.95
CA VAL A 119 -13.55 10.21 -8.70
C VAL A 119 -13.08 10.40 -10.14
N MET A 120 -13.52 11.46 -10.84
CA MET A 120 -13.09 11.73 -12.21
C MET A 120 -11.57 12.00 -12.28
N LYS A 121 -11.01 12.71 -11.31
CA LYS A 121 -9.56 12.89 -11.19
C LYS A 121 -8.83 11.54 -11.05
N MET A 122 -9.34 10.64 -10.22
CA MET A 122 -8.75 9.30 -10.05
C MET A 122 -8.88 8.46 -11.31
N LEU A 123 -10.01 8.47 -12.00
CA LEU A 123 -10.21 7.75 -13.26
C LEU A 123 -9.22 8.20 -14.34
N LYS A 124 -8.97 9.51 -14.42
CA LYS A 124 -7.95 10.07 -15.30
C LYS A 124 -6.54 9.60 -14.91
N LEU A 125 -6.21 9.65 -13.63
CA LEU A 125 -4.90 9.21 -13.10
C LEU A 125 -4.59 7.76 -13.48
N ILE A 126 -5.60 6.86 -13.40
CA ILE A 126 -5.43 5.44 -13.67
C ILE A 126 -5.74 5.04 -15.13
N GLY A 127 -6.02 6.02 -16.02
CA GLY A 127 -6.31 5.79 -17.46
C GLY A 127 -7.58 4.97 -17.71
N LEU A 128 -8.62 5.16 -16.90
CA LEU A 128 -9.92 4.49 -17.03
C LEU A 128 -11.09 5.48 -17.19
N GLU A 129 -10.85 6.62 -17.86
CA GLU A 129 -11.92 7.55 -18.24
C GLU A 129 -12.94 6.84 -19.15
N GLY A 130 -14.23 7.06 -18.91
CA GLY A 130 -15.32 6.40 -19.60
C GLY A 130 -15.70 5.01 -19.07
N PHE A 131 -15.04 4.56 -17.97
CA PHE A 131 -15.35 3.27 -17.33
C PHE A 131 -16.24 3.40 -16.09
N GLU A 132 -16.72 4.60 -15.77
CA GLU A 132 -17.43 4.94 -14.53
C GLU A 132 -18.55 3.96 -14.20
N ASN A 133 -19.36 3.63 -15.21
CA ASN A 133 -20.56 2.80 -15.05
C ASN A 133 -20.30 1.31 -15.32
N LYS A 134 -19.05 0.90 -15.62
CA LYS A 134 -18.74 -0.50 -15.86
C LYS A 134 -18.78 -1.32 -14.58
N ASP A 135 -19.28 -2.54 -14.69
CA ASP A 135 -19.19 -3.56 -13.65
C ASP A 135 -17.71 -3.95 -13.46
N VAL A 136 -17.25 -3.93 -12.22
CA VAL A 136 -15.84 -4.26 -11.90
C VAL A 136 -15.51 -5.72 -12.18
N THR A 137 -16.49 -6.62 -12.20
CA THR A 137 -16.29 -8.04 -12.51
C THR A 137 -15.97 -8.30 -13.98
N LEU A 138 -16.31 -7.37 -14.87
CA LEU A 138 -16.03 -7.42 -16.31
C LEU A 138 -14.67 -6.82 -16.69
N LEU A 139 -13.93 -6.29 -15.73
CA LEU A 139 -12.63 -5.68 -15.95
C LEU A 139 -11.53 -6.74 -15.99
N SER A 140 -10.46 -6.49 -16.77
CA SER A 140 -9.23 -7.29 -16.69
C SER A 140 -8.56 -7.15 -15.31
N GLY A 141 -7.69 -8.11 -14.93
CA GLY A 141 -6.98 -8.08 -13.65
C GLY A 141 -6.22 -6.77 -13.42
N GLY A 142 -5.51 -6.25 -14.44
CA GLY A 142 -4.83 -4.97 -14.35
C GLY A 142 -5.78 -3.76 -14.22
N GLN A 143 -6.96 -3.81 -14.86
CA GLN A 143 -7.97 -2.78 -14.68
C GLN A 143 -8.58 -2.83 -13.27
N GLN A 144 -8.87 -4.02 -12.75
CA GLN A 144 -9.35 -4.20 -11.37
C GLN A 144 -8.34 -3.67 -10.36
N GLN A 145 -7.06 -3.96 -10.56
CA GLN A 145 -5.99 -3.45 -9.72
C GLN A 145 -5.94 -1.92 -9.73
N ARG A 146 -6.00 -1.30 -10.91
CA ARG A 146 -6.03 0.17 -11.04
C ARG A 146 -7.22 0.78 -10.32
N VAL A 147 -8.40 0.18 -10.41
CA VAL A 147 -9.58 0.63 -9.64
C VAL A 147 -9.36 0.52 -8.14
N ALA A 148 -8.74 -0.56 -7.66
CA ALA A 148 -8.42 -0.73 -6.23
C ALA A 148 -7.42 0.33 -5.73
N ILE A 149 -6.42 0.65 -6.53
CA ILE A 149 -5.46 1.73 -6.24
C ILE A 149 -6.17 3.08 -6.20
N ALA A 150 -7.00 3.41 -7.18
CA ALA A 150 -7.78 4.64 -7.21
C ALA A 150 -8.71 4.78 -6.00
N ARG A 151 -9.38 3.68 -5.60
CA ARG A 151 -10.21 3.63 -4.38
C ARG A 151 -9.40 3.91 -3.11
N ALA A 152 -8.17 3.45 -3.06
CA ALA A 152 -7.29 3.73 -1.94
C ALA A 152 -6.79 5.18 -1.96
N LEU A 153 -6.38 5.69 -3.12
CA LEU A 153 -5.80 7.02 -3.29
C LEU A 153 -6.81 8.17 -3.18
N VAL A 154 -8.08 7.93 -3.52
CA VAL A 154 -9.12 8.99 -3.52
C VAL A 154 -9.33 9.63 -2.14
N ASN A 155 -8.98 8.90 -1.07
CA ASN A 155 -9.02 9.37 0.30
C ASN A 155 -7.83 10.25 0.71
N GLU A 156 -6.85 10.44 -0.21
CA GLU A 156 -5.64 11.24 -0.01
C GLU A 156 -4.83 10.76 1.22
N PRO A 157 -4.45 9.47 1.30
CA PRO A 157 -3.66 8.96 2.40
C PRO A 157 -2.21 9.47 2.32
N SER A 158 -1.50 9.52 3.45
CA SER A 158 -0.05 9.79 3.47
C SER A 158 0.78 8.59 3.01
N VAL A 159 0.23 7.37 3.16
CA VAL A 159 0.89 6.11 2.81
C VAL A 159 -0.06 5.15 2.10
N LEU A 160 0.42 4.53 1.01
CA LEU A 160 -0.26 3.42 0.36
C LEU A 160 0.48 2.10 0.61
N LEU A 161 -0.22 1.13 1.20
CA LEU A 161 0.27 -0.21 1.45
C LEU A 161 -0.19 -1.16 0.34
N LEU A 162 0.74 -1.91 -0.25
CA LEU A 162 0.51 -2.82 -1.37
C LEU A 162 1.01 -4.23 -1.02
N ASP A 163 0.08 -5.15 -0.71
CA ASP A 163 0.40 -6.53 -0.32
C ASP A 163 0.38 -7.46 -1.54
N GLU A 164 1.54 -7.74 -2.12
CA GLU A 164 1.75 -8.56 -3.33
C GLU A 164 0.79 -8.24 -4.50
N PRO A 165 0.60 -6.96 -4.87
CA PRO A 165 -0.48 -6.56 -5.77
C PRO A 165 -0.31 -7.07 -7.21
N LEU A 166 0.90 -7.46 -7.62
CA LEU A 166 1.22 -7.92 -8.97
C LEU A 166 1.23 -9.44 -9.13
N SER A 167 1.10 -10.19 -8.02
CA SER A 167 1.28 -11.65 -8.01
C SER A 167 0.28 -12.44 -8.87
N ALA A 168 -0.93 -11.90 -9.06
CA ALA A 168 -1.99 -12.53 -9.85
C ALA A 168 -1.96 -12.20 -11.36
N LEU A 169 -0.99 -11.38 -11.82
CA LEU A 169 -0.90 -10.93 -13.20
C LEU A 169 0.08 -11.78 -14.01
N ASP A 170 -0.21 -11.94 -15.32
CA ASP A 170 0.76 -12.49 -16.26
C ASP A 170 1.98 -11.57 -16.44
N LEU A 171 3.07 -12.11 -16.99
CA LEU A 171 4.35 -11.42 -17.07
C LEU A 171 4.28 -10.08 -17.82
N LYS A 172 3.53 -10.01 -18.93
CA LYS A 172 3.42 -8.80 -19.75
C LYS A 172 2.68 -7.71 -18.97
N LEU A 173 1.51 -8.05 -18.45
CA LEU A 173 0.68 -7.13 -17.69
C LEU A 173 1.36 -6.69 -16.40
N ARG A 174 2.14 -7.58 -15.76
CA ARG A 174 2.94 -7.27 -14.57
C ARG A 174 3.95 -6.16 -14.87
N LYS A 175 4.71 -6.23 -15.96
CA LYS A 175 5.68 -5.21 -16.37
C LYS A 175 5.00 -3.85 -16.69
N GLU A 176 3.87 -3.88 -17.37
CA GLU A 176 3.08 -2.68 -17.60
C GLU A 176 2.63 -2.03 -16.28
N MET A 177 2.15 -2.84 -15.34
CA MET A 177 1.68 -2.36 -14.04
C MET A 177 2.80 -1.86 -13.13
N GLN A 178 4.02 -2.40 -13.20
CA GLN A 178 5.19 -1.86 -12.49
C GLN A 178 5.45 -0.41 -12.89
N TYR A 179 5.49 -0.15 -14.19
CA TYR A 179 5.69 1.21 -14.72
C TYR A 179 4.56 2.15 -14.28
N GLU A 180 3.30 1.71 -14.40
CA GLU A 180 2.13 2.48 -13.99
C GLU A 180 2.14 2.82 -12.50
N LEU A 181 2.48 1.86 -11.63
CA LEU A 181 2.57 2.07 -10.18
C LEU A 181 3.63 3.12 -9.82
N LYS A 182 4.82 3.05 -10.42
CA LYS A 182 5.87 4.04 -10.18
C LYS A 182 5.45 5.43 -10.67
N LYS A 183 4.81 5.50 -11.85
CA LYS A 183 4.29 6.75 -12.39
C LYS A 183 3.21 7.35 -11.47
N ILE A 184 2.24 6.54 -11.03
CA ILE A 184 1.19 6.99 -10.09
C ILE A 184 1.82 7.52 -8.81
N GLN A 185 2.79 6.80 -8.23
CA GLN A 185 3.48 7.22 -7.01
C GLN A 185 4.15 8.59 -7.17
N GLN A 186 4.85 8.81 -8.29
CA GLN A 186 5.50 10.08 -8.60
C GLN A 186 4.50 11.23 -8.80
N GLU A 187 3.36 10.95 -9.47
CA GLU A 187 2.35 11.95 -9.76
C GLU A 187 1.55 12.35 -8.49
N VAL A 188 1.29 11.38 -7.61
CA VAL A 188 0.55 11.63 -6.36
C VAL A 188 1.46 12.20 -5.27
N GLY A 189 2.75 11.86 -5.26
CA GLY A 189 3.74 12.35 -4.31
C GLY A 189 3.50 11.86 -2.88
N ILE A 190 3.15 10.58 -2.69
CA ILE A 190 2.99 9.95 -1.37
C ILE A 190 3.92 8.75 -1.22
N THR A 191 4.07 8.25 0.00
CA THR A 191 4.91 7.08 0.30
C THR A 191 4.18 5.78 -0.06
N PHE A 192 4.86 4.89 -0.81
CA PHE A 192 4.37 3.54 -1.10
C PHE A 192 5.20 2.52 -0.33
N ILE A 193 4.52 1.55 0.29
CA ILE A 193 5.15 0.35 0.85
C ILE A 193 4.64 -0.86 0.08
N PHE A 194 5.54 -1.51 -0.61
CA PHE A 194 5.26 -2.59 -1.55
C PHE A 194 5.84 -3.90 -1.03
N VAL A 195 5.04 -4.94 -0.93
CA VAL A 195 5.47 -6.28 -0.55
C VAL A 195 5.59 -7.13 -1.80
N THR A 196 6.73 -7.78 -1.98
CA THR A 196 6.95 -8.76 -3.06
C THR A 196 7.98 -9.82 -2.66
N HIS A 197 8.01 -10.89 -3.42
CA HIS A 197 9.09 -11.90 -3.41
C HIS A 197 9.90 -11.85 -4.71
N ASP A 198 9.55 -10.98 -5.65
CA ASP A 198 10.20 -10.83 -6.95
C ASP A 198 11.26 -9.74 -6.91
N GLN A 199 12.52 -10.12 -7.23
CA GLN A 199 13.65 -9.20 -7.22
C GLN A 199 13.59 -8.19 -8.37
N GLU A 200 13.06 -8.58 -9.54
CA GLU A 200 12.93 -7.66 -10.69
C GLU A 200 11.96 -6.51 -10.34
N GLU A 201 10.85 -6.83 -9.67
CA GLU A 201 9.90 -5.82 -9.18
C GLU A 201 10.57 -4.84 -8.21
N ALA A 202 11.29 -5.37 -7.22
CA ALA A 202 11.97 -4.55 -6.22
C ALA A 202 13.01 -3.60 -6.86
N LEU A 203 13.85 -4.11 -7.74
CA LEU A 203 14.91 -3.33 -8.38
C LEU A 203 14.38 -2.28 -9.36
N THR A 204 13.22 -2.55 -10.00
CA THR A 204 12.66 -1.65 -11.01
C THR A 204 11.93 -0.45 -10.41
N MET A 205 11.24 -0.64 -9.29
CA MET A 205 10.32 0.37 -8.77
C MET A 205 10.82 1.14 -7.55
N SER A 206 11.77 0.56 -6.77
CA SER A 206 12.04 1.04 -5.42
C SER A 206 13.07 2.15 -5.37
N ASP A 207 12.84 3.09 -4.46
CA ASP A 207 13.86 4.03 -3.99
C ASP A 207 14.63 3.44 -2.80
N LYS A 208 14.00 2.47 -2.08
CA LYS A 208 14.60 1.74 -0.97
C LYS A 208 14.10 0.30 -0.97
N ILE A 209 15.01 -0.66 -0.83
CA ILE A 209 14.71 -2.09 -0.70
C ILE A 209 15.11 -2.56 0.69
N VAL A 210 14.17 -3.23 1.37
CA VAL A 210 14.36 -3.86 2.68
C VAL A 210 14.29 -5.37 2.47
N ILE A 211 15.42 -6.06 2.62
CA ILE A 211 15.49 -7.51 2.47
C ILE A 211 15.18 -8.16 3.82
N MET A 212 14.13 -8.96 3.85
CA MET A 212 13.68 -9.69 5.04
C MET A 212 13.88 -11.20 4.88
N LYS A 213 14.33 -11.85 5.94
CA LYS A 213 14.46 -13.30 6.04
C LYS A 213 14.27 -13.73 7.49
N ASP A 214 13.53 -14.82 7.71
CA ASP A 214 13.32 -15.46 9.01
C ASP A 214 12.88 -14.52 10.13
N GLY A 215 12.06 -13.49 9.79
CA GLY A 215 11.53 -12.52 10.75
C GLY A 215 12.47 -11.34 11.08
N GLU A 216 13.57 -11.19 10.35
CA GLU A 216 14.58 -10.16 10.57
C GLU A 216 14.87 -9.38 9.29
N ILE A 217 15.33 -8.13 9.42
CA ILE A 217 15.90 -7.36 8.31
C ILE A 217 17.36 -7.78 8.15
N GLN A 218 17.70 -8.27 6.95
CA GLN A 218 19.06 -8.67 6.60
C GLN A 218 19.85 -7.51 6.02
N GLN A 219 19.20 -6.68 5.22
CA GLN A 219 19.84 -5.56 4.54
C GLN A 219 18.80 -4.50 4.19
N VAL A 220 19.23 -3.24 4.19
CA VAL A 220 18.50 -2.10 3.62
C VAL A 220 19.42 -1.41 2.64
N GLY A 221 18.92 -1.12 1.43
CA GLY A 221 19.66 -0.46 0.37
C GLY A 221 18.76 0.46 -0.47
N SER A 222 19.36 1.36 -1.22
CA SER A 222 18.75 2.29 -2.20
C SER A 222 19.30 2.01 -3.59
#